data_891855a9bf0a50980229a8d41fc1e114
#
_entry.id   891855a9bf0a50980229a8d41fc1e114
#
_cell.length_a   1.000
_cell.length_b   1.000
_cell.length_c   1.000
_cell.angle_alpha   90.00
_cell.angle_beta   90.00
_cell.angle_gamma   90.00
#
_symmetry.space_group_name_H-M   'P 1'
#
loop_
_entity.id
_entity.type
_entity.pdbx_description
1 polymer ?
#
loop_
_entity_poly.entity_id
_entity_poly.type
_entity_poly.pdbx_seq_one_letter_code
_entity_poly.pdbx_strand_id
1 'polypeptide(L)'
;MKANITAVCISGKKEPWNVAEIPFYCHIEGFKEFPHYPPVKTRERVQYLSMRRNDANRRGLELNPDTEHFLSIDSYYLNQVGEIRKLVKEYNAYNSDCVLGATNWFLDYSRFPSKIRYWDSWATPEMLGKSYNYYPRNKGMPEGWEKVRGCGGFTLYPRWLWEKRGYGVPEPFPDAGNEVNYLCQYPGIPCFVTSNVKAHRDTPVELLSRSLVSRIRTTVGLRSRLGLRG
;
A
#
# COMPACT_ATOMS: atom_id res chain seq x y z
N MET A 1 -9.91 -25.03 4.66
CA MET A 1 -8.80 -24.99 5.65
C MET A 1 -8.47 -23.52 5.90
N LYS A 2 -8.20 -23.12 7.13
CA LYS A 2 -7.66 -21.77 7.37
C LYS A 2 -6.23 -21.79 6.84
N ALA A 3 -5.92 -20.87 5.92
CA ALA A 3 -4.55 -20.69 5.46
C ALA A 3 -3.65 -20.31 6.64
N ASN A 4 -2.47 -20.92 6.74
CA ASN A 4 -1.46 -20.54 7.73
C ASN A 4 -0.75 -19.28 7.25
N ILE A 5 -1.11 -18.13 7.82
CA ILE A 5 -0.70 -16.80 7.36
C ILE A 5 0.29 -16.21 8.35
N THR A 6 1.39 -15.67 7.83
CA THR A 6 2.30 -14.79 8.58
C THR A 6 2.25 -13.37 8.03
N ALA A 7 2.01 -12.41 8.88
CA ALA A 7 2.06 -11.01 8.51
C ALA A 7 3.50 -10.48 8.63
N VAL A 8 3.92 -9.72 7.63
CA VAL A 8 5.26 -9.11 7.56
C VAL A 8 5.16 -7.63 7.23
N CYS A 9 5.96 -6.85 7.91
CA CYS A 9 6.02 -5.41 7.74
C CYS A 9 7.47 -4.93 7.67
N ILE A 10 7.71 -3.86 6.92
CA ILE A 10 8.95 -3.08 6.98
C ILE A 10 8.63 -1.71 7.56
N SER A 11 9.32 -1.31 8.63
CA SER A 11 9.06 -0.04 9.30
C SER A 11 10.33 0.55 9.90
N GLY A 12 10.37 1.87 10.04
CA GLY A 12 11.43 2.58 10.76
C GLY A 12 11.29 2.48 12.28
N LYS A 13 10.20 1.93 12.79
CA LYS A 13 9.91 1.73 14.22
C LYS A 13 9.05 0.48 14.41
N LYS A 14 9.12 -0.10 15.60
CA LYS A 14 8.23 -1.21 15.94
C LYS A 14 6.80 -0.69 16.08
N GLU A 15 5.90 -1.27 15.29
CA GLU A 15 4.49 -0.94 15.31
C GLU A 15 3.72 -1.92 16.22
N PRO A 16 2.66 -1.48 16.90
CA PRO A 16 1.80 -2.37 17.66
C PRO A 16 1.08 -3.34 16.73
N TRP A 17 0.91 -4.58 17.18
CA TRP A 17 0.15 -5.61 16.45
C TRP A 17 -0.79 -6.33 17.41
N ASN A 18 -2.05 -6.40 17.06
CA ASN A 18 -3.09 -6.94 17.91
C ASN A 18 -4.01 -7.98 17.22
N VAL A 19 -3.54 -8.57 16.12
CA VAL A 19 -4.22 -9.69 15.46
C VAL A 19 -3.57 -10.99 15.92
N ALA A 20 -3.93 -11.43 17.13
CA ALA A 20 -3.26 -12.51 17.86
C ALA A 20 -3.25 -13.87 17.13
N GLU A 21 -4.24 -14.10 16.25
CA GLU A 21 -4.34 -15.33 15.44
C GLU A 21 -3.37 -15.38 14.23
N ILE A 22 -2.68 -14.28 13.94
CA ILE A 22 -1.74 -14.19 12.82
C ILE A 22 -0.35 -13.86 13.36
N PRO A 23 0.65 -14.74 13.25
CA PRO A 23 2.04 -14.42 13.54
C PRO A 23 2.51 -13.17 12.78
N PHE A 24 3.27 -12.31 13.46
CA PHE A 24 3.70 -11.04 12.91
C PHE A 24 5.20 -10.83 13.05
N TYR A 25 5.85 -10.44 11.98
CA TYR A 25 7.22 -9.99 11.97
C TYR A 25 7.33 -8.56 11.42
N CYS A 26 7.96 -7.67 12.18
CA CYS A 26 8.27 -6.33 11.76
C CYS A 26 9.79 -6.18 11.59
N HIS A 27 10.23 -5.95 10.35
CA HIS A 27 11.62 -5.61 10.08
C HIS A 27 11.86 -4.14 10.40
N ILE A 28 12.62 -3.89 11.46
CA ILE A 28 12.91 -2.53 11.92
C ILE A 28 14.24 -2.09 11.35
N GLU A 29 14.21 -1.09 10.49
CA GLU A 29 15.42 -0.40 10.05
C GLU A 29 15.18 1.09 9.87
N GLY A 30 16.25 1.87 10.02
CA GLY A 30 16.20 3.28 9.74
C GLY A 30 16.06 3.54 8.24
N PHE A 31 14.91 4.00 7.79
CA PHE A 31 14.70 4.53 6.44
C PHE A 31 15.37 5.90 6.23
N LYS A 32 16.39 6.23 7.00
CA LYS A 32 17.02 7.55 6.99
C LYS A 32 17.69 7.90 5.65
N GLU A 33 18.07 6.88 4.88
CA GLU A 33 18.78 7.03 3.61
C GLU A 33 17.86 7.39 2.44
N PHE A 34 16.57 7.16 2.57
CA PHE A 34 15.59 7.50 1.55
C PHE A 34 14.59 8.49 2.11
N PRO A 35 14.82 9.79 1.91
CA PRO A 35 13.87 10.80 2.35
C PRO A 35 12.50 10.49 1.74
N HIS A 36 11.50 10.39 2.60
CA HIS A 36 10.14 10.03 2.18
C HIS A 36 9.52 11.07 1.22
N TYR A 37 10.28 12.17 0.91
CA TYR A 37 9.61 13.27 0.29
C TYR A 37 10.46 14.23 -0.54
N PRO A 38 9.95 14.52 -1.70
CA PRO A 38 8.79 13.93 -2.37
C PRO A 38 9.04 12.44 -2.62
N PRO A 39 8.00 11.60 -2.65
CA PRO A 39 8.17 10.18 -2.92
C PRO A 39 8.62 10.02 -4.37
N VAL A 40 9.91 10.07 -4.58
CA VAL A 40 10.50 9.83 -5.88
C VAL A 40 10.58 8.33 -6.08
N LYS A 41 9.88 7.84 -7.10
CA LYS A 41 9.96 6.44 -7.52
C LYS A 41 11.25 6.25 -8.29
N THR A 42 12.34 5.96 -7.57
CA THR A 42 13.62 5.62 -8.18
C THR A 42 13.86 4.11 -8.18
N ARG A 43 14.67 3.62 -9.11
CA ARG A 43 15.04 2.20 -9.20
C ARG A 43 15.74 1.75 -7.92
N GLU A 44 16.66 2.54 -7.40
CA GLU A 44 17.42 2.27 -6.16
C GLU A 44 16.48 2.13 -4.96
N ARG A 45 15.48 3.00 -4.85
CA ARG A 45 14.48 2.92 -3.79
C ARG A 45 13.65 1.62 -3.89
N VAL A 46 13.17 1.29 -5.07
CA VAL A 46 12.39 0.06 -5.29
C VAL A 46 13.26 -1.17 -5.00
N GLN A 47 14.52 -1.17 -5.41
CA GLN A 47 15.47 -2.24 -5.12
C GLN A 47 15.71 -2.38 -3.61
N TYR A 48 15.92 -1.28 -2.90
CA TYR A 48 16.07 -1.28 -1.44
C TYR A 48 14.83 -1.84 -0.73
N LEU A 49 13.64 -1.37 -1.09
CA LEU A 49 12.39 -1.88 -0.52
C LEU A 49 12.20 -3.38 -0.81
N SER A 50 12.57 -3.82 -2.02
CA SER A 50 12.56 -5.24 -2.40
C SER A 50 13.44 -6.09 -1.48
N MET A 51 14.65 -5.65 -1.22
CA MET A 51 15.57 -6.34 -0.29
C MET A 51 14.94 -6.45 1.10
N ARG A 52 14.40 -5.34 1.62
CA ARG A 52 13.82 -5.32 2.97
C ARG A 52 12.58 -6.21 3.11
N ARG A 53 11.71 -6.22 2.08
CA ARG A 53 10.55 -7.13 2.07
C ARG A 53 10.99 -8.60 1.99
N ASN A 54 12.02 -8.91 1.20
CA ASN A 54 12.58 -10.25 1.15
C ASN A 54 13.16 -10.68 2.49
N ASP A 55 13.87 -9.79 3.18
CA ASP A 55 14.39 -10.04 4.53
C ASP A 55 13.26 -10.25 5.54
N ALA A 56 12.22 -9.41 5.49
CA ALA A 56 11.05 -9.55 6.36
C ALA A 56 10.34 -10.90 6.16
N ASN A 57 10.17 -11.35 4.93
CA ASN A 57 9.57 -12.67 4.63
C ASN A 57 10.44 -13.81 5.16
N ARG A 58 11.76 -13.74 4.96
CA ARG A 58 12.70 -14.75 5.46
C ARG A 58 12.62 -14.86 6.97
N ARG A 59 12.63 -13.72 7.65
CA ARG A 59 12.50 -13.68 9.11
C ARG A 59 11.11 -14.11 9.59
N GLY A 60 10.08 -13.81 8.81
CA GLY A 60 8.72 -14.30 9.06
C GLY A 60 8.63 -15.84 9.02
N LEU A 61 9.37 -16.49 8.11
CA LEU A 61 9.49 -17.95 8.06
C LEU A 61 10.27 -18.53 9.24
N GLU A 62 11.30 -17.83 9.72
CA GLU A 62 12.02 -18.24 10.93
C GLU A 62 11.09 -18.21 12.16
N LEU A 63 10.18 -17.24 12.23
CA LEU A 63 9.17 -17.12 13.27
C LEU A 63 8.08 -18.21 13.16
N ASN A 64 7.63 -18.50 11.96
CA ASN A 64 6.58 -19.46 11.66
C ASN A 64 6.95 -20.29 10.40
N PRO A 65 7.67 -21.40 10.56
CA PRO A 65 8.10 -22.25 9.44
C PRO A 65 6.95 -22.83 8.61
N ASP A 66 5.78 -23.02 9.23
CA ASP A 66 4.60 -23.59 8.60
C ASP A 66 3.78 -22.58 7.80
N THR A 67 4.30 -21.36 7.61
CA THR A 67 3.65 -20.33 6.80
C THR A 67 3.34 -20.83 5.40
N GLU A 68 2.08 -20.76 5.01
CA GLU A 68 1.61 -21.05 3.66
C GLU A 68 1.42 -19.78 2.84
N HIS A 69 1.11 -18.65 3.52
CA HIS A 69 0.82 -17.37 2.90
C HIS A 69 1.45 -16.22 3.66
N PHE A 70 1.85 -15.19 2.94
CA PHE A 70 2.32 -13.94 3.51
C PHE A 70 1.28 -12.83 3.36
N LEU A 71 1.05 -12.11 4.46
CA LEU A 71 0.37 -10.82 4.46
C LEU A 71 1.44 -9.72 4.54
N SER A 72 1.80 -9.13 3.40
CA SER A 72 2.64 -7.94 3.38
C SER A 72 1.80 -6.71 3.69
N ILE A 73 2.18 -6.01 4.76
CA ILE A 73 1.41 -4.86 5.23
C ILE A 73 2.34 -3.68 5.56
N ASP A 74 2.01 -2.50 5.05
CA ASP A 74 2.71 -1.27 5.43
C ASP A 74 2.28 -0.81 6.82
N SER A 75 3.18 -0.17 7.56
CA SER A 75 2.96 0.25 8.96
C SER A 75 1.71 1.11 9.18
N TYR A 76 1.27 1.82 8.16
CA TYR A 76 0.06 2.66 8.23
C TYR A 76 -1.24 1.88 8.47
N TYR A 77 -1.24 0.57 8.17
CA TYR A 77 -2.45 -0.26 8.21
C TYR A 77 -2.49 -1.23 9.38
N LEU A 78 -1.43 -1.29 10.20
CA LEU A 78 -1.28 -2.28 11.27
C LEU A 78 -2.40 -2.23 12.32
N ASN A 79 -2.98 -1.05 12.55
CA ASN A 79 -4.07 -0.86 13.52
C ASN A 79 -5.45 -1.19 12.97
N GLN A 80 -5.57 -1.53 11.67
CA GLN A 80 -6.84 -1.78 11.02
C GLN A 80 -7.23 -3.26 11.07
N VAL A 81 -7.32 -3.80 12.26
CA VAL A 81 -7.57 -5.23 12.53
C VAL A 81 -8.82 -5.75 11.80
N GLY A 82 -9.88 -4.95 11.75
CA GLY A 82 -11.10 -5.32 11.04
C GLY A 82 -10.88 -5.53 9.54
N GLU A 83 -10.10 -4.66 8.90
CA GLU A 83 -9.79 -4.76 7.48
C GLU A 83 -8.80 -5.90 7.19
N ILE A 84 -7.86 -6.17 8.11
CA ILE A 84 -6.96 -7.32 8.03
C ILE A 84 -7.78 -8.62 8.03
N ARG A 85 -8.70 -8.78 8.98
CA ARG A 85 -9.56 -9.96 9.07
C ARG A 85 -10.48 -10.12 7.85
N LYS A 86 -10.99 -9.01 7.31
CA LYS A 86 -11.77 -9.03 6.07
C LYS A 86 -10.94 -9.54 4.89
N LEU A 87 -9.71 -9.02 4.71
CA LEU A 87 -8.84 -9.45 3.61
C LEU A 87 -8.53 -10.95 3.70
N VAL A 88 -8.22 -11.44 4.89
CA VAL A 88 -7.98 -12.86 5.14
C VAL A 88 -9.24 -13.69 4.84
N LYS A 89 -10.43 -13.22 5.22
CA LYS A 89 -11.69 -13.89 4.92
C LYS A 89 -11.96 -13.95 3.42
N GLU A 90 -11.80 -12.83 2.72
CA GLU A 90 -11.93 -12.74 1.27
C GLU A 90 -10.98 -13.71 0.56
N TYR A 91 -9.70 -13.70 0.97
CA TYR A 91 -8.69 -14.58 0.41
C TYR A 91 -9.03 -16.06 0.61
N ASN A 92 -9.43 -16.45 1.82
CA ASN A 92 -9.79 -17.84 2.13
C ASN A 92 -11.07 -18.32 1.42
N ALA A 93 -11.92 -17.41 0.97
CA ALA A 93 -13.09 -17.73 0.17
C ALA A 93 -12.75 -17.98 -1.30
N TYR A 94 -11.60 -17.57 -1.77
CA TYR A 94 -11.11 -17.82 -3.12
C TYR A 94 -10.38 -19.17 -3.16
N ASN A 95 -10.92 -20.14 -3.91
CA ASN A 95 -10.47 -21.52 -3.88
C ASN A 95 -9.20 -21.81 -4.72
N SER A 96 -8.42 -20.80 -5.04
CA SER A 96 -7.17 -20.97 -5.79
C SER A 96 -6.15 -19.92 -5.39
N ASP A 97 -4.87 -20.19 -5.69
CA ASP A 97 -3.80 -19.24 -5.43
C ASP A 97 -3.97 -17.95 -6.24
N CYS A 98 -3.86 -16.84 -5.55
CA CYS A 98 -3.90 -15.51 -6.15
C CYS A 98 -3.02 -14.53 -5.35
N VAL A 99 -2.82 -13.36 -5.88
CA VAL A 99 -2.36 -12.19 -5.13
C VAL A 99 -3.57 -11.30 -4.90
N LEU A 100 -3.89 -11.02 -3.64
CA LEU A 100 -5.04 -10.18 -3.28
C LEU A 100 -4.60 -8.96 -2.50
N GLY A 101 -4.86 -7.78 -3.05
CA GLY A 101 -4.63 -6.50 -2.38
C GLY A 101 -5.93 -5.85 -1.90
N ALA A 102 -5.83 -5.08 -0.82
CA ALA A 102 -6.87 -4.16 -0.39
C ALA A 102 -6.84 -2.87 -1.23
N THR A 103 -7.96 -2.15 -1.29
CA THR A 103 -7.96 -0.77 -1.77
C THR A 103 -7.45 0.16 -0.67
N ASN A 104 -6.48 1.00 -1.00
CA ASN A 104 -5.81 1.89 -0.04
C ASN A 104 -6.27 3.34 -0.25
N TRP A 105 -6.73 3.98 0.82
CA TRP A 105 -7.34 5.30 0.79
C TRP A 105 -6.68 6.26 1.76
N PHE A 106 -6.74 7.56 1.46
CA PHE A 106 -6.40 8.61 2.39
C PHE A 106 -7.31 9.82 2.20
N LEU A 107 -7.42 10.65 3.22
CA LEU A 107 -8.14 11.92 3.16
C LEU A 107 -7.18 13.01 2.68
N ASP A 108 -7.46 13.57 1.50
CA ASP A 108 -6.67 14.64 0.89
C ASP A 108 -7.13 16.00 1.40
N TYR A 109 -6.39 16.56 2.35
CA TYR A 109 -6.63 17.91 2.89
C TYR A 109 -6.03 19.04 2.04
N SER A 110 -5.32 18.74 0.96
CA SER A 110 -4.78 19.76 0.06
C SER A 110 -5.87 20.54 -0.69
N ARG A 111 -7.11 20.07 -0.61
CA ARG A 111 -8.29 20.66 -1.23
C ARG A 111 -9.36 21.01 -0.20
N PHE A 112 -10.13 22.02 -0.49
CA PHE A 112 -11.33 22.34 0.29
C PHE A 112 -12.58 22.23 -0.61
N PRO A 113 -13.61 21.47 -0.21
CA PRO A 113 -13.64 20.52 0.91
C PRO A 113 -12.66 19.36 0.72
N SER A 114 -12.18 18.79 1.82
CA SER A 114 -11.29 17.61 1.80
C SER A 114 -11.94 16.43 1.08
N LYS A 115 -11.15 15.67 0.33
CA LYS A 115 -11.64 14.55 -0.49
C LYS A 115 -10.93 13.25 -0.14
N ILE A 116 -11.66 12.15 -0.18
CA ILE A 116 -11.09 10.83 -0.09
C ILE A 116 -10.44 10.49 -1.43
N ARG A 117 -9.19 10.06 -1.40
CA ARG A 117 -8.40 9.72 -2.58
C ARG A 117 -7.85 8.31 -2.48
N TYR A 118 -7.81 7.59 -3.60
CA TYR A 118 -7.09 6.34 -3.72
C TYR A 118 -5.58 6.61 -3.67
N TRP A 119 -4.88 5.92 -2.77
CA TRP A 119 -3.46 6.18 -2.51
C TRP A 119 -2.54 5.42 -3.47
N ASP A 120 -2.81 4.14 -3.69
CA ASP A 120 -1.86 3.20 -4.27
C ASP A 120 -1.88 3.17 -5.81
N SER A 121 -2.11 4.32 -6.45
CA SER A 121 -2.10 4.41 -7.91
C SER A 121 -0.77 3.98 -8.55
N TRP A 122 0.32 3.99 -7.80
CA TRP A 122 1.62 3.48 -8.29
C TRP A 122 1.71 1.96 -8.26
N ALA A 123 1.06 1.36 -7.29
CA ALA A 123 1.02 -0.07 -7.12
C ALA A 123 -0.03 -0.72 -8.03
N THR A 124 -1.02 0.06 -8.46
CA THR A 124 -2.06 -0.38 -9.39
C THR A 124 -1.92 0.41 -10.70
N PRO A 125 -1.06 -0.03 -11.65
CA PRO A 125 -0.73 0.72 -12.86
C PRO A 125 -1.94 1.14 -13.69
N GLU A 126 -3.01 0.35 -13.67
CA GLU A 126 -4.27 0.64 -14.35
C GLU A 126 -4.93 1.92 -13.85
N MET A 127 -4.58 2.35 -12.64
CA MET A 127 -5.10 3.55 -11.98
C MET A 127 -4.23 4.78 -12.20
N LEU A 128 -3.05 4.63 -12.81
CA LEU A 128 -2.14 5.74 -13.09
C LEU A 128 -2.73 6.74 -14.07
N GLY A 129 -2.56 8.03 -13.76
CA GLY A 129 -2.95 9.12 -14.66
C GLY A 129 -4.44 9.33 -14.83
N LYS A 130 -5.30 8.55 -14.19
CA LYS A 130 -6.74 8.67 -14.33
C LYS A 130 -7.30 9.69 -13.32
N SER A 131 -8.20 10.55 -13.77
CA SER A 131 -8.79 11.66 -12.97
C SER A 131 -9.74 11.22 -11.86
N TYR A 132 -9.99 9.94 -11.75
CA TYR A 132 -10.96 9.33 -10.82
C TYR A 132 -10.34 8.89 -9.48
N ASN A 133 -9.17 9.34 -9.16
CA ASN A 133 -8.52 9.06 -7.87
C ASN A 133 -9.24 9.67 -6.65
N TYR A 134 -10.45 10.22 -6.82
CA TYR A 134 -11.21 10.88 -5.75
C TYR A 134 -12.59 10.26 -5.57
N TYR A 135 -12.86 9.81 -4.36
CA TYR A 135 -14.21 9.36 -3.96
C TYR A 135 -15.17 10.56 -3.82
N PRO A 136 -16.45 10.46 -4.19
CA PRO A 136 -17.18 9.35 -4.78
C PRO A 136 -17.20 9.32 -6.32
N ARG A 137 -16.44 10.19 -6.99
CA ARG A 137 -16.41 10.31 -8.46
C ARG A 137 -15.36 9.39 -9.12
N ASN A 138 -15.02 8.31 -8.44
CA ASN A 138 -14.01 7.36 -8.89
C ASN A 138 -14.57 6.41 -9.95
N LYS A 139 -14.96 6.93 -11.11
CA LYS A 139 -15.31 6.04 -12.22
C LYS A 139 -14.13 5.13 -12.53
N GLY A 140 -14.36 3.82 -12.49
CA GLY A 140 -13.34 2.80 -12.75
C GLY A 140 -12.53 2.36 -11.50
N MET A 141 -12.95 2.73 -10.28
CA MET A 141 -12.48 2.06 -9.08
C MET A 141 -13.06 0.64 -8.99
N PRO A 142 -12.31 -0.31 -8.41
CA PRO A 142 -12.79 -1.66 -8.24
C PRO A 142 -14.14 -1.73 -7.54
N GLU A 143 -15.05 -2.52 -8.09
CA GLU A 143 -16.28 -2.93 -7.43
C GLU A 143 -16.17 -4.43 -7.15
N GLY A 144 -16.11 -4.80 -5.84
CA GLY A 144 -15.79 -6.16 -5.46
C GLY A 144 -14.34 -6.53 -5.79
N TRP A 145 -14.13 -7.65 -6.45
CA TRP A 145 -12.82 -8.12 -6.91
C TRP A 145 -12.57 -7.70 -8.35
N GLU A 146 -11.46 -7.01 -8.58
CA GLU A 146 -11.04 -6.62 -9.91
C GLU A 146 -9.63 -7.12 -10.21
N LYS A 147 -9.45 -7.73 -11.39
CA LYS A 147 -8.15 -8.19 -11.87
C LYS A 147 -7.27 -7.00 -12.23
N VAL A 148 -6.06 -6.98 -11.67
CA VAL A 148 -5.08 -5.91 -11.85
C VAL A 148 -3.70 -6.50 -12.15
N ARG A 149 -2.76 -5.65 -12.57
CA ARG A 149 -1.36 -6.05 -12.79
C ARG A 149 -0.48 -5.90 -11.57
N GLY A 150 -0.99 -5.31 -10.50
CA GLY A 150 -0.24 -5.11 -9.27
C GLY A 150 -1.09 -4.59 -8.13
N CYS A 151 -0.62 -4.83 -6.91
CA CYS A 151 -1.21 -4.40 -5.66
C CYS A 151 -0.22 -3.57 -4.85
N GLY A 152 -0.71 -2.92 -3.80
CA GLY A 152 0.09 -2.05 -2.95
C GLY A 152 0.46 -2.62 -1.58
N GLY A 153 0.66 -1.73 -0.64
CA GLY A 153 1.20 -2.01 0.69
C GLY A 153 0.30 -2.78 1.66
N PHE A 154 -0.77 -3.41 1.17
CA PHE A 154 -1.62 -4.29 1.96
C PHE A 154 -2.07 -5.45 1.06
N THR A 155 -1.26 -6.51 1.02
CA THR A 155 -1.36 -7.58 0.02
C THR A 155 -1.11 -8.94 0.64
N LEU A 156 -1.98 -9.91 0.31
CA LEU A 156 -1.89 -11.32 0.67
C LEU A 156 -1.52 -12.15 -0.55
N TYR A 157 -0.60 -13.10 -0.39
CA TYR A 157 -0.11 -13.96 -1.49
C TYR A 157 0.47 -15.27 -0.97
N PRO A 158 0.54 -16.34 -1.79
CA PRO A 158 1.07 -17.63 -1.37
C PRO A 158 2.59 -17.58 -1.22
N ARG A 159 3.11 -18.31 -0.22
CA ARG A 159 4.55 -18.44 0.07
C ARG A 159 5.35 -18.90 -1.14
N TRP A 160 4.87 -19.91 -1.86
CA TRP A 160 5.59 -20.48 -2.99
C TRP A 160 5.88 -19.43 -4.10
N LEU A 161 4.99 -18.44 -4.27
CA LEU A 161 5.19 -17.36 -5.22
C LEU A 161 6.41 -16.52 -4.85
N TRP A 162 6.54 -16.16 -3.56
CA TRP A 162 7.70 -15.46 -3.06
C TRP A 162 8.97 -16.30 -3.15
N GLU A 163 8.93 -17.60 -2.81
CA GLU A 163 10.09 -18.50 -2.93
C GLU A 163 10.60 -18.62 -4.37
N LYS A 164 9.69 -18.60 -5.35
CA LYS A 164 10.06 -18.66 -6.78
C LYS A 164 10.56 -17.35 -7.35
N ARG A 165 10.04 -16.22 -6.89
CA ARG A 165 10.31 -14.93 -7.52
C ARG A 165 10.91 -13.89 -6.58
N GLY A 166 10.47 -13.84 -5.33
CA GLY A 166 10.81 -12.77 -4.40
C GLY A 166 10.22 -11.40 -4.81
N TYR A 167 10.65 -10.39 -4.08
CA TYR A 167 10.42 -8.99 -4.47
C TYR A 167 11.59 -8.51 -5.34
N GLY A 168 11.32 -7.64 -6.28
CA GLY A 168 12.32 -7.09 -7.19
C GLY A 168 11.88 -5.78 -7.82
N VAL A 169 12.63 -5.32 -8.82
CA VAL A 169 12.27 -4.14 -9.62
C VAL A 169 11.48 -4.60 -10.83
N PRO A 170 10.21 -4.17 -10.97
CA PRO A 170 9.41 -4.55 -12.14
C PRO A 170 9.91 -3.85 -13.41
N GLU A 171 9.71 -4.51 -14.55
CA GLU A 171 10.05 -3.95 -15.87
C GLU A 171 8.80 -3.82 -16.76
N PRO A 172 8.70 -2.80 -17.59
CA PRO A 172 9.62 -1.64 -17.69
C PRO A 172 9.48 -0.69 -16.49
N PHE A 173 10.61 -0.29 -15.92
CA PHE A 173 10.62 0.71 -14.86
C PHE A 173 10.63 2.14 -15.47
N PRO A 174 9.92 3.14 -14.90
CA PRO A 174 9.09 3.12 -13.67
C PRO A 174 7.62 2.72 -13.88
N ASP A 175 7.19 2.41 -15.10
CA ASP A 175 5.78 2.30 -15.46
C ASP A 175 5.11 1.02 -14.93
N ALA A 176 5.92 -0.02 -14.72
CA ALA A 176 5.41 -1.31 -14.25
C ALA A 176 5.07 -1.38 -12.75
N GLY A 177 5.16 -0.26 -12.02
CA GLY A 177 4.76 -0.23 -10.62
C GLY A 177 5.91 -0.21 -9.61
N ASN A 178 5.73 -0.84 -8.46
CA ASN A 178 6.67 -0.92 -7.35
C ASN A 178 7.17 -2.37 -7.13
N GLU A 179 7.87 -2.63 -6.02
CA GLU A 179 8.43 -3.95 -5.70
C GLU A 179 7.38 -5.05 -5.54
N VAL A 180 6.16 -4.70 -5.11
CA VAL A 180 5.05 -5.67 -5.01
C VAL A 180 4.56 -6.06 -6.40
N ASN A 181 4.57 -5.14 -7.36
CA ASN A 181 4.20 -5.43 -8.74
C ASN A 181 5.13 -6.44 -9.39
N TYR A 182 6.42 -6.44 -9.02
CA TYR A 182 7.35 -7.47 -9.50
C TYR A 182 6.86 -8.87 -9.14
N LEU A 183 6.40 -9.06 -7.89
CA LEU A 183 5.80 -10.32 -7.44
C LEU A 183 4.52 -10.65 -8.24
N CYS A 184 3.64 -9.66 -8.43
CA CYS A 184 2.37 -9.82 -9.15
C CYS A 184 2.52 -10.13 -10.64
N GLN A 185 3.68 -9.83 -11.24
CA GLN A 185 3.96 -10.11 -12.65
C GLN A 185 4.38 -11.57 -12.91
N TYR A 186 4.34 -12.45 -11.90
CA TYR A 186 4.65 -13.86 -12.11
C TYR A 186 3.59 -14.50 -13.01
N PRO A 187 3.99 -15.18 -14.11
CA PRO A 187 3.05 -15.80 -15.03
C PRO A 187 2.21 -16.89 -14.33
N GLY A 188 0.92 -16.91 -14.65
CA GLY A 188 0.02 -17.97 -14.19
C GLY A 188 -0.64 -17.73 -12.82
N ILE A 189 -0.26 -16.67 -12.08
CA ILE A 189 -1.00 -16.29 -10.87
C ILE A 189 -1.86 -15.06 -11.13
N PRO A 190 -3.18 -15.10 -10.85
CA PRO A 190 -4.01 -13.91 -10.96
C PRO A 190 -3.74 -12.94 -9.81
N CYS A 191 -3.76 -11.65 -10.13
CA CYS A 191 -3.63 -10.57 -9.17
C CYS A 191 -4.93 -9.76 -9.14
N PHE A 192 -5.46 -9.54 -7.94
CA PHE A 192 -6.70 -8.82 -7.73
C PHE A 192 -6.54 -7.72 -6.68
N VAL A 193 -7.36 -6.69 -6.79
CA VAL A 193 -7.70 -5.80 -5.67
C VAL A 193 -9.17 -5.97 -5.31
N THR A 194 -9.49 -5.78 -4.03
CA THR A 194 -10.87 -5.83 -3.56
C THR A 194 -11.29 -4.53 -2.90
N SER A 195 -12.44 -4.00 -3.30
CA SER A 195 -13.05 -2.84 -2.65
C SER A 195 -13.84 -3.20 -1.38
N ASN A 196 -14.02 -4.50 -1.11
CA ASN A 196 -14.62 -4.98 0.14
C ASN A 196 -13.73 -4.71 1.35
N VAL A 197 -12.42 -4.55 1.10
CA VAL A 197 -11.41 -4.20 2.11
C VAL A 197 -10.87 -2.80 1.81
N LYS A 198 -11.16 -1.87 2.70
CA LYS A 198 -10.82 -0.45 2.56
C LYS A 198 -9.79 -0.05 3.60
N ALA A 199 -8.53 -0.18 3.26
CA ALA A 199 -7.45 0.27 4.12
C ALA A 199 -7.31 1.80 4.06
N HIS A 200 -7.29 2.45 5.21
CA HIS A 200 -7.17 3.90 5.30
C HIS A 200 -5.79 4.27 5.82
N ARG A 201 -5.14 5.17 5.13
CA ARG A 201 -3.88 5.77 5.54
C ARG A 201 -4.11 7.16 6.08
N ASP A 202 -3.33 7.55 7.08
CA ASP A 202 -3.23 8.95 7.49
C ASP A 202 -2.73 9.81 6.34
N THR A 203 -3.18 11.07 6.31
CA THR A 203 -2.76 12.01 5.28
C THR A 203 -1.23 12.17 5.33
N PRO A 204 -0.53 11.94 4.21
CA PRO A 204 0.91 12.12 4.16
C PRO A 204 1.32 13.53 4.58
N VAL A 205 2.40 13.63 5.37
CA VAL A 205 2.89 14.91 5.94
C VAL A 205 3.09 16.00 4.89
N GLU A 206 3.51 15.63 3.67
CA GLU A 206 3.68 16.60 2.57
C GLU A 206 2.36 17.15 2.05
N LEU A 207 1.31 16.32 2.01
CA LEU A 207 -0.01 16.81 1.65
C LEU A 207 -0.54 17.75 2.71
N LEU A 208 -0.23 17.49 3.99
CA LEU A 208 -0.55 18.40 5.08
C LEU A 208 0.24 19.71 4.94
N SER A 209 1.55 19.66 4.69
CA SER A 209 2.37 20.85 4.51
C SER A 209 1.97 21.67 3.28
N ARG A 210 1.71 21.01 2.14
CA ARG A 210 1.18 21.66 0.93
C ARG A 210 -0.20 22.28 1.16
N SER A 211 -1.06 21.61 1.93
CA SER A 211 -2.34 22.10 2.32
C SER A 211 -2.22 23.39 3.14
N LEU A 212 -1.32 23.41 4.12
CA LEU A 212 -1.07 24.59 4.95
C LEU A 212 -0.55 25.76 4.11
N VAL A 213 0.46 25.52 3.26
CA VAL A 213 1.00 26.54 2.35
C VAL A 213 -0.04 27.04 1.35
N SER A 214 -0.88 26.15 0.80
CA SER A 214 -1.96 26.52 -0.09
C SER A 214 -3.01 27.38 0.61
N ARG A 215 -3.39 27.02 1.84
CA ARG A 215 -4.32 27.81 2.66
C ARG A 215 -3.78 29.19 2.99
N ILE A 216 -2.51 29.27 3.38
CA ILE A 216 -1.83 30.54 3.64
C ILE A 216 -1.82 31.41 2.37
N ARG A 217 -1.41 30.86 1.22
CA ARG A 217 -1.41 31.57 -0.06
C ARG A 217 -2.79 32.07 -0.46
N THR A 218 -3.83 31.23 -0.30
CA THR A 218 -5.21 31.61 -0.60
C THR A 218 -5.70 32.72 0.33
N THR A 219 -5.38 32.63 1.62
CA THR A 219 -5.76 33.64 2.61
C THR A 219 -5.06 35.00 2.36
N VAL A 220 -3.75 34.95 2.04
CA VAL A 220 -2.97 36.15 1.69
C VAL A 220 -3.45 36.75 0.37
N GLY A 221 -3.72 35.92 -0.64
CA GLY A 221 -4.25 36.36 -1.94
C GLY A 221 -5.65 36.95 -1.85
N LEU A 222 -6.52 36.43 -0.98
CA LEU A 222 -7.81 37.00 -0.68
C LEU A 222 -7.70 38.38 0.04
N ARG A 223 -6.79 38.49 1.01
CA ARG A 223 -6.54 39.77 1.70
C ARG A 223 -6.04 40.84 0.76
N SER A 224 -5.12 40.49 -0.16
CA SER A 224 -4.62 41.44 -1.16
C SER A 224 -5.70 41.88 -2.15
N ARG A 225 -6.59 40.98 -2.56
CA ARG A 225 -7.72 41.31 -3.45
C ARG A 225 -8.80 42.15 -2.78
N LEU A 226 -8.96 42.01 -1.45
CA LEU A 226 -9.94 42.77 -0.66
C LEU A 226 -9.38 44.11 -0.14
N GLY A 227 -8.14 44.48 -0.52
CA GLY A 227 -7.52 45.73 -0.11
C GLY A 227 -7.22 45.85 1.39
N LEU A 228 -7.32 44.77 2.14
CA LEU A 228 -7.07 44.74 3.58
C LEU A 228 -5.56 44.72 3.82
N ARG A 229 -4.96 45.91 3.85
CA ARG A 229 -3.60 46.09 4.37
C ARG A 229 -3.69 46.09 5.90
N GLY A 230 -3.01 45.11 6.54
CA GLY A 230 -2.75 45.14 7.98
C GLY A 230 -1.58 46.06 8.30
#